data_8359100ddc7ac9e235c8020af9059ab0
#
_entry.id   8359100ddc7ac9e235c8020af9059ab0
#
_cell.length_a   1.000
_cell.length_b   1.000
_cell.length_c   1.000
_cell.angle_alpha   90.00
_cell.angle_beta   90.00
_cell.angle_gamma   90.00
#
_symmetry.space_group_name_H-M   'P 1'
#
loop_
_entity.id
_entity.type
_entity.pdbx_description
1 polymer ?
#
loop_
_entity_poly.entity_id
_entity_poly.type
_entity_poly.pdbx_seq_one_letter_code
_entity_poly.pdbx_strand_id
1 'polypeptide(L)'
;MEKPKKSSLFKRVATALVLAPLTIALIYAGSPWINVLALVFGAMLSWEWAHMVPNRNAPFYATAYTASLSAAVLLNCPAAVAAVVAGASLLVWFKARGEERRNLLTLGVPYISVGIGSLIWLFGTVGFVTTLWFLIMVWCVDIGGYVAVSYTHLTLPTIR
;
A
#
# COMPACT_ATOMS: atom_id res chain seq x y z
N MET A 1 -9.74 -6.31 -33.26
CA MET A 1 -10.37 -5.36 -32.29
C MET A 1 -11.06 -6.18 -31.21
N GLU A 2 -10.39 -6.41 -30.10
CA GLU A 2 -10.95 -7.18 -28.99
C GLU A 2 -11.79 -6.24 -28.13
N LYS A 3 -13.10 -6.48 -28.07
CA LYS A 3 -14.04 -5.71 -27.28
C LYS A 3 -13.63 -5.76 -25.80
N PRO A 4 -13.50 -4.65 -25.10
CA PRO A 4 -13.19 -4.64 -23.66
C PRO A 4 -14.27 -5.48 -22.95
N LYS A 5 -13.83 -6.51 -22.23
CA LYS A 5 -14.72 -7.42 -21.48
C LYS A 5 -15.51 -6.61 -20.45
N LYS A 6 -16.77 -6.27 -20.75
CA LYS A 6 -17.72 -5.59 -19.85
C LYS A 6 -17.75 -6.25 -18.44
N SER A 7 -17.43 -7.54 -18.35
CA SER A 7 -17.36 -8.27 -17.08
C SER A 7 -16.21 -7.84 -16.17
N SER A 8 -15.11 -7.28 -16.69
CA SER A 8 -13.98 -6.84 -15.84
C SER A 8 -14.24 -5.48 -15.18
N LEU A 9 -14.87 -4.56 -15.91
CA LEU A 9 -15.29 -3.26 -15.37
C LEU A 9 -16.36 -3.43 -14.28
N PHE A 10 -17.36 -4.26 -14.55
CA PHE A 10 -18.43 -4.53 -13.58
C PHE A 10 -17.86 -5.12 -12.26
N LYS A 11 -16.95 -6.08 -12.36
CA LYS A 11 -16.28 -6.64 -11.16
C LYS A 11 -15.51 -5.59 -10.37
N ARG A 12 -14.77 -4.71 -11.03
CA ARG A 12 -14.01 -3.62 -10.38
C ARG A 12 -14.93 -2.62 -9.68
N VAL A 13 -16.01 -2.21 -10.35
CA VAL A 13 -16.99 -1.30 -9.76
C VAL A 13 -17.70 -1.95 -8.57
N ALA A 14 -18.11 -3.22 -8.69
CA ALA A 14 -18.74 -3.95 -7.60
C ALA A 14 -17.80 -4.09 -6.39
N THR A 15 -16.53 -4.40 -6.63
CA THR A 15 -15.53 -4.48 -5.55
C THR A 15 -15.33 -3.12 -4.87
N ALA A 16 -15.22 -2.04 -5.65
CA ALA A 16 -15.07 -0.69 -5.10
C ALA A 16 -16.29 -0.26 -4.27
N LEU A 17 -17.51 -0.57 -4.75
CA LEU A 17 -18.76 -0.27 -4.03
C LEU A 17 -18.89 -1.00 -2.69
N VAL A 18 -18.23 -2.14 -2.52
CA VAL A 18 -18.20 -2.88 -1.25
C VAL A 18 -17.04 -2.43 -0.37
N LEU A 19 -15.84 -2.32 -0.95
CA LEU A 19 -14.64 -1.97 -0.17
C LEU A 19 -14.67 -0.54 0.36
N ALA A 20 -15.14 0.44 -0.43
CA ALA A 20 -15.13 1.83 0.00
C ALA A 20 -16.01 2.08 1.23
N PRO A 21 -17.30 1.69 1.28
CA PRO A 21 -18.09 1.86 2.50
C PRO A 21 -17.58 1.02 3.67
N LEU A 22 -17.04 -0.19 3.43
CA LEU A 22 -16.42 -0.99 4.48
C LEU A 22 -15.20 -0.28 5.08
N THR A 23 -14.33 0.27 4.24
CA THR A 23 -13.16 1.04 4.68
C THR A 23 -13.58 2.26 5.51
N ILE A 24 -14.57 3.02 5.04
CA ILE A 24 -15.11 4.19 5.75
C ILE A 24 -15.68 3.77 7.11
N ALA A 25 -16.44 2.68 7.16
CA ALA A 25 -17.04 2.17 8.41
C ALA A 25 -15.96 1.75 9.43
N LEU A 26 -14.89 1.07 8.97
CA LEU A 26 -13.80 0.65 9.85
C LEU A 26 -12.98 1.85 10.37
N ILE A 27 -12.76 2.87 9.54
CA ILE A 27 -12.09 4.10 9.96
C ILE A 27 -13.00 4.87 10.95
N TYR A 28 -14.32 4.92 10.70
CA TYR A 28 -15.27 5.54 11.62
C TYR A 28 -15.32 4.84 12.98
N ALA A 29 -15.26 3.51 12.98
CA ALA A 29 -15.20 2.71 14.21
C ALA A 29 -13.91 2.95 15.03
N GLY A 30 -12.86 3.50 14.40
CA GLY A 30 -11.61 3.87 15.07
C GLY A 30 -10.73 2.67 15.48
N SER A 31 -9.91 2.87 16.51
CA SER A 31 -9.09 1.80 17.07
C SER A 31 -9.96 0.79 17.84
N PRO A 32 -9.74 -0.55 17.68
CA PRO A 32 -8.61 -1.21 16.97
C PRO A 32 -8.87 -1.45 15.47
N TRP A 33 -10.06 -1.14 14.94
CA TRP A 33 -10.47 -1.54 13.59
C TRP A 33 -9.63 -0.93 12.47
N ILE A 34 -9.23 0.33 12.61
CA ILE A 34 -8.33 0.98 11.64
C ILE A 34 -6.95 0.32 11.64
N ASN A 35 -6.46 -0.13 12.80
CA ASN A 35 -5.18 -0.84 12.90
C ASN A 35 -5.25 -2.21 12.20
N VAL A 36 -6.36 -2.94 12.37
CA VAL A 36 -6.61 -4.21 11.67
C VAL A 36 -6.66 -3.98 10.16
N LEU A 37 -7.37 -2.94 9.71
CA LEU A 37 -7.43 -2.55 8.31
C LEU A 37 -6.02 -2.27 7.75
N ALA A 38 -5.23 -1.46 8.44
CA ALA A 38 -3.86 -1.12 8.07
C ALA A 38 -2.95 -2.35 7.98
N LEU A 39 -3.06 -3.29 8.94
CA LEU A 39 -2.29 -4.53 8.94
C LEU A 39 -2.67 -5.44 7.78
N VAL A 40 -3.96 -5.59 7.49
CA VAL A 40 -4.44 -6.43 6.38
C VAL A 40 -3.96 -5.89 5.03
N PHE A 41 -4.22 -4.60 4.75
CA PHE A 41 -3.77 -3.99 3.49
C PHE A 41 -2.25 -3.93 3.39
N GLY A 42 -1.57 -3.66 4.49
CA GLY A 42 -0.13 -3.64 4.52
C GLY A 42 0.51 -5.00 4.32
N ALA A 43 -0.08 -6.07 4.84
CA ALA A 43 0.37 -7.43 4.57
C ALA A 43 0.18 -7.81 3.09
N MET A 44 -0.95 -7.44 2.49
CA MET A 44 -1.20 -7.63 1.05
C MET A 44 -0.16 -6.86 0.22
N LEU A 45 0.09 -5.59 0.54
CA LEU A 45 1.10 -4.77 -0.14
C LEU A 45 2.50 -5.34 0.03
N SER A 46 2.84 -5.83 1.22
CA SER A 46 4.11 -6.50 1.51
C SER A 46 4.31 -7.74 0.66
N TRP A 47 3.27 -8.53 0.50
CA TRP A 47 3.27 -9.71 -0.35
C TRP A 47 3.46 -9.34 -1.83
N GLU A 48 2.70 -8.37 -2.33
CA GLU A 48 2.80 -7.91 -3.72
C GLU A 48 4.18 -7.31 -4.03
N TRP A 49 4.71 -6.44 -3.15
CA TRP A 49 6.03 -5.86 -3.33
C TRP A 49 7.13 -6.92 -3.39
N ALA A 50 7.08 -7.91 -2.49
CA ALA A 50 8.05 -8.98 -2.45
C ALA A 50 8.02 -9.85 -3.72
N HIS A 51 6.85 -10.02 -4.36
CA HIS A 51 6.72 -10.81 -5.60
C HIS A 51 6.96 -9.97 -6.87
N MET A 52 6.78 -8.66 -6.81
CA MET A 52 7.02 -7.75 -7.93
C MET A 52 8.52 -7.54 -8.17
N VAL A 53 9.32 -7.50 -7.12
CA VAL A 53 10.77 -7.33 -7.22
C VAL A 53 11.43 -8.71 -7.39
N PRO A 54 12.18 -8.98 -8.47
CA PRO A 54 12.87 -10.24 -8.66
C PRO A 54 13.77 -10.59 -7.47
N ASN A 55 13.54 -11.74 -6.86
CA ASN A 55 14.31 -12.24 -5.73
C ASN A 55 14.13 -13.76 -5.57
N ARG A 56 15.01 -14.38 -4.76
CA ARG A 56 15.03 -15.84 -4.52
C ARG A 56 14.13 -16.30 -3.38
N ASN A 57 13.68 -15.38 -2.53
CA ASN A 57 12.92 -15.72 -1.32
C ASN A 57 11.86 -14.67 -0.98
N ALA A 58 10.87 -14.52 -1.86
CA ALA A 58 9.76 -13.58 -1.68
C ALA A 58 9.04 -13.73 -0.32
N PRO A 59 8.75 -14.94 0.20
CA PRO A 59 8.10 -15.08 1.51
C PRO A 59 8.90 -14.46 2.65
N PHE A 60 10.23 -14.57 2.65
CA PHE A 60 11.07 -13.94 3.66
C PHE A 60 10.95 -12.41 3.64
N TYR A 61 11.01 -11.81 2.44
CA TYR A 61 10.89 -10.36 2.31
C TYR A 61 9.49 -9.88 2.71
N ALA A 62 8.44 -10.58 2.28
CA ALA A 62 7.07 -10.27 2.66
C ALA A 62 6.86 -10.30 4.18
N THR A 63 7.40 -11.31 4.88
CA THR A 63 7.31 -11.41 6.35
C THR A 63 8.11 -10.31 7.04
N ALA A 64 9.31 -9.96 6.54
CA ALA A 64 10.11 -8.87 7.09
C ALA A 64 9.40 -7.51 6.96
N TYR A 65 8.78 -7.23 5.81
CA TYR A 65 8.00 -6.02 5.61
C TYR A 65 6.78 -5.97 6.53
N THR A 66 6.02 -7.06 6.62
CA THR A 66 4.84 -7.15 7.50
C THR A 66 5.22 -7.00 8.97
N ALA A 67 6.32 -7.60 9.42
CA ALA A 67 6.80 -7.45 10.80
C ALA A 67 7.19 -6.00 11.11
N SER A 68 7.91 -5.33 10.21
CA SER A 68 8.27 -3.92 10.35
C SER A 68 7.05 -3.01 10.37
N LEU A 69 6.08 -3.27 9.48
CA LEU A 69 4.80 -2.57 9.45
C LEU A 69 4.01 -2.75 10.75
N SER A 70 3.98 -3.98 11.29
CA SER A 70 3.26 -4.26 12.55
C SER A 70 3.81 -3.40 13.69
N ALA A 71 5.13 -3.21 13.75
CA ALA A 71 5.74 -2.29 14.70
C ALA A 71 5.29 -0.84 14.47
N ALA A 72 5.24 -0.38 13.22
CA ALA A 72 4.80 0.98 12.88
C ALA A 72 3.34 1.27 13.25
N VAL A 73 2.49 0.23 13.19
CA VAL A 73 1.04 0.34 13.49
C VAL A 73 0.76 0.20 15.00
N LEU A 74 1.51 -0.65 15.70
CA LEU A 74 1.18 -1.04 17.08
C LEU A 74 2.00 -0.30 18.14
N LEU A 75 3.20 0.21 17.78
CA LEU A 75 4.05 0.92 18.74
C LEU A 75 3.71 2.42 18.75
N ASN A 76 3.44 2.95 19.95
CA ASN A 76 3.17 4.37 20.17
C ASN A 76 4.44 5.21 20.39
N CYS A 77 5.63 4.63 20.19
CA CYS A 77 6.91 5.31 20.37
C CYS A 77 7.63 5.49 19.03
N PRO A 78 7.74 6.73 18.50
CA PRO A 78 8.38 6.98 17.20
C PRO A 78 9.83 6.51 17.12
N ALA A 79 10.58 6.62 18.23
CA ALA A 79 11.96 6.14 18.28
C ALA A 79 12.04 4.61 18.16
N ALA A 80 11.13 3.88 18.82
CA ALA A 80 11.05 2.43 18.70
C ALA A 80 10.66 2.00 17.28
N VAL A 81 9.69 2.68 16.68
CA VAL A 81 9.32 2.44 15.27
C VAL A 81 10.51 2.67 14.34
N ALA A 82 11.20 3.79 14.48
CA ALA A 82 12.39 4.09 13.67
C ALA A 82 13.49 3.03 13.85
N ALA A 83 13.73 2.57 15.07
CA ALA A 83 14.71 1.52 15.35
C ALA A 83 14.33 0.19 14.69
N VAL A 84 13.05 -0.22 14.75
CA VAL A 84 12.58 -1.45 14.10
C VAL A 84 12.66 -1.34 12.57
N VAL A 85 12.23 -0.23 12.00
CA VAL A 85 12.31 0.01 10.55
C VAL A 85 13.76 0.00 10.08
N ALA A 86 14.66 0.66 10.80
CA ALA A 86 16.10 0.67 10.48
C ALA A 86 16.70 -0.72 10.59
N GLY A 87 16.43 -1.44 11.69
CA GLY A 87 16.89 -2.82 11.91
C GLY A 87 16.39 -3.79 10.82
N ALA A 88 15.11 -3.73 10.49
CA ALA A 88 14.52 -4.53 9.43
C ALA A 88 15.14 -4.18 8.06
N SER A 89 15.38 -2.88 7.79
CA SER A 89 16.05 -2.44 6.56
C SER A 89 17.48 -2.98 6.46
N LEU A 90 18.23 -2.95 7.54
CA LEU A 90 19.57 -3.53 7.61
C LEU A 90 19.54 -5.05 7.40
N LEU A 91 18.61 -5.74 8.05
CA LEU A 91 18.43 -7.19 7.91
C LEU A 91 18.14 -7.56 6.45
N VAL A 92 17.19 -6.88 5.81
CA VAL A 92 16.86 -7.08 4.39
C VAL A 92 18.07 -6.73 3.53
N TRP A 93 18.78 -5.64 3.80
CA TRP A 93 19.99 -5.24 3.10
C TRP A 93 21.08 -6.30 3.13
N PHE A 94 21.32 -6.92 4.27
CA PHE A 94 22.31 -7.99 4.41
C PHE A 94 21.85 -9.28 3.72
N LYS A 95 20.57 -9.62 3.84
CA LYS A 95 20.00 -10.83 3.20
C LYS A 95 19.95 -10.72 1.68
N ALA A 96 19.71 -9.53 1.15
CA ALA A 96 19.61 -9.27 -0.27
C ALA A 96 20.97 -9.07 -0.98
N ARG A 97 22.11 -9.39 -0.35
CA ARG A 97 23.45 -9.18 -0.92
C ARG A 97 23.69 -9.89 -2.26
N GLY A 98 23.00 -10.98 -2.51
CA GLY A 98 23.08 -11.74 -3.76
C GLY A 98 21.94 -11.47 -4.75
N GLU A 99 21.08 -10.50 -4.46
CA GLU A 99 19.94 -10.17 -5.32
C GLU A 99 20.26 -9.00 -6.25
N GLU A 100 19.81 -9.10 -7.51
CA GLU A 100 20.04 -8.09 -8.53
C GLU A 100 19.47 -6.72 -8.14
N ARG A 101 18.29 -6.72 -7.51
CA ARG A 101 17.58 -5.50 -7.12
C ARG A 101 17.55 -5.27 -5.60
N ARG A 102 18.70 -5.46 -4.96
CA ARG A 102 18.90 -5.29 -3.52
C ARG A 102 18.32 -3.98 -2.97
N ASN A 103 18.57 -2.87 -3.67
CA ASN A 103 18.09 -1.55 -3.22
C ASN A 103 16.57 -1.47 -3.16
N LEU A 104 15.86 -2.01 -4.16
CA LEU A 104 14.41 -2.03 -4.19
C LEU A 104 13.82 -2.95 -3.11
N LEU A 105 14.44 -4.08 -2.85
CA LEU A 105 14.05 -4.97 -1.75
C LEU A 105 14.21 -4.27 -0.39
N THR A 106 15.33 -3.58 -0.19
CA THR A 106 15.56 -2.85 1.06
C THR A 106 14.60 -1.67 1.24
N LEU A 107 14.34 -0.91 0.17
CA LEU A 107 13.41 0.22 0.20
C LEU A 107 11.97 -0.19 0.50
N GLY A 108 11.59 -1.44 0.23
CA GLY A 108 10.27 -1.96 0.58
C GLY A 108 9.95 -1.85 2.07
N VAL A 109 10.96 -2.01 2.95
CA VAL A 109 10.78 -1.89 4.41
C VAL A 109 10.28 -0.49 4.81
N PRO A 110 11.05 0.59 4.61
CA PRO A 110 10.61 1.92 5.03
C PRO A 110 9.42 2.42 4.22
N TYR A 111 9.35 2.08 2.93
CA TYR A 111 8.24 2.51 2.06
C TYR A 111 6.89 2.04 2.60
N ILE A 112 6.75 0.75 2.90
CA ILE A 112 5.50 0.16 3.39
C ILE A 112 5.22 0.60 4.83
N SER A 113 6.23 0.54 5.71
CA SER A 113 6.05 0.85 7.14
C SER A 113 5.75 2.32 7.38
N VAL A 114 6.47 3.24 6.72
CA VAL A 114 6.22 4.68 6.86
C VAL A 114 4.93 5.08 6.15
N GLY A 115 4.66 4.55 4.95
CA GLY A 115 3.46 4.87 4.20
C GLY A 115 2.17 4.54 4.97
N ILE A 116 2.05 3.32 5.46
CA ILE A 116 0.86 2.90 6.23
C ILE A 116 0.89 3.43 7.66
N GLY A 117 2.06 3.44 8.30
CA GLY A 117 2.22 3.97 9.65
C GLY A 117 1.85 5.45 9.75
N SER A 118 2.16 6.25 8.71
CA SER A 118 1.77 7.66 8.65
C SER A 118 0.25 7.86 8.59
N LEU A 119 -0.49 6.95 7.95
CA LEU A 119 -1.95 6.99 7.94
C LEU A 119 -2.54 6.76 9.34
N ILE A 120 -1.98 5.81 10.10
CA ILE A 120 -2.40 5.54 11.49
C ILE A 120 -2.04 6.72 12.39
N TRP A 121 -0.85 7.28 12.23
CA TRP A 121 -0.44 8.48 12.96
C TRP A 121 -1.34 9.67 12.63
N LEU A 122 -1.67 9.88 11.35
CA LEU A 122 -2.58 10.93 10.92
C LEU A 122 -3.94 10.78 11.61
N PHE A 123 -4.51 9.57 11.58
CA PHE A 123 -5.78 9.28 12.26
C PHE A 123 -5.71 9.58 13.76
N GLY A 124 -4.64 9.18 14.43
CA GLY A 124 -4.44 9.41 15.87
C GLY A 124 -4.28 10.88 16.25
N THR A 125 -3.76 11.73 15.33
CA THR A 125 -3.50 13.16 15.60
C THR A 125 -4.63 14.08 15.19
N VAL A 126 -5.25 13.86 14.02
CA VAL A 126 -6.26 14.77 13.44
C VAL A 126 -7.64 14.15 13.31
N GLY A 127 -7.78 12.87 13.63
CA GLY A 127 -9.06 12.17 13.71
C GLY A 127 -9.66 11.77 12.37
N PHE A 128 -10.89 11.24 12.46
CA PHE A 128 -11.62 10.61 11.35
C PHE A 128 -11.81 11.52 10.13
N VAL A 129 -12.31 12.73 10.34
CA VAL A 129 -12.73 13.62 9.23
C VAL A 129 -11.55 13.96 8.31
N THR A 130 -10.42 14.35 8.87
CA THR A 130 -9.23 14.72 8.11
C THR A 130 -8.61 13.50 7.40
N THR A 131 -8.60 12.35 8.08
CA THR A 131 -8.13 11.09 7.48
C THR A 131 -9.01 10.67 6.32
N LEU A 132 -10.33 10.80 6.46
CA LEU A 132 -11.28 10.52 5.37
C LEU A 132 -11.07 11.46 4.18
N TRP A 133 -10.89 12.77 4.43
CA TRP A 133 -10.55 13.75 3.40
C TRP A 133 -9.28 13.37 2.63
N PHE A 134 -8.24 13.00 3.34
CA PHE A 134 -6.99 12.54 2.72
C PHE A 134 -7.22 11.33 1.81
N LEU A 135 -7.97 10.32 2.26
CA LEU A 135 -8.29 9.14 1.45
C LEU A 135 -9.13 9.48 0.23
N ILE A 136 -10.12 10.37 0.36
CA ILE A 136 -10.93 10.84 -0.76
C ILE A 136 -10.04 11.53 -1.80
N MET A 137 -9.08 12.37 -1.38
CA MET A 137 -8.13 13.00 -2.30
C MET A 137 -7.28 11.98 -3.05
N VAL A 138 -6.76 10.96 -2.35
CA VAL A 138 -6.00 9.86 -2.99
C VAL A 138 -6.88 9.14 -4.02
N TRP A 139 -8.10 8.78 -3.68
CA TRP A 139 -9.04 8.13 -4.60
C TRP A 139 -9.36 9.01 -5.82
N CYS A 140 -9.54 10.31 -5.64
CA CYS A 140 -9.77 11.24 -6.75
C CYS A 140 -8.56 11.30 -7.70
N VAL A 141 -7.34 11.32 -7.17
CA VAL A 141 -6.11 11.31 -7.97
C VAL A 141 -5.98 10.01 -8.76
N ASP A 142 -6.25 8.86 -8.15
CA ASP A 142 -6.19 7.55 -8.81
C ASP A 142 -7.23 7.44 -9.94
N ILE A 143 -8.47 7.86 -9.67
CA ILE A 143 -9.55 7.87 -10.68
C ILE A 143 -9.21 8.85 -11.80
N GLY A 144 -8.75 10.05 -11.45
CA GLY A 144 -8.36 11.07 -12.43
C GLY A 144 -7.20 10.62 -13.31
N GLY A 145 -6.18 9.99 -12.76
CA GLY A 145 -5.07 9.39 -13.47
C GLY A 145 -5.52 8.29 -14.44
N TYR A 146 -6.39 7.39 -13.98
CA TYR A 146 -6.96 6.34 -14.83
C TYR A 146 -7.76 6.92 -16.01
N VAL A 147 -8.59 7.91 -15.75
CA VAL A 147 -9.38 8.59 -16.79
C VAL A 147 -8.45 9.28 -17.78
N ALA A 148 -7.47 10.06 -17.33
CA ALA A 148 -6.52 10.76 -18.18
C ALA A 148 -5.78 9.81 -19.12
N VAL A 149 -5.22 8.71 -18.59
CA VAL A 149 -4.51 7.70 -19.41
C VAL A 149 -5.47 7.04 -20.41
N SER A 150 -6.70 6.74 -20.01
CA SER A 150 -7.68 6.11 -20.90
C SER A 150 -8.05 7.01 -22.09
N TYR A 151 -8.15 8.32 -21.87
CA TYR A 151 -8.45 9.27 -22.93
C TYR A 151 -7.24 9.59 -23.82
N THR A 152 -6.03 9.68 -23.27
CA THR A 152 -4.82 9.99 -24.04
C THR A 152 -4.39 8.84 -24.93
N HIS A 153 -4.53 7.59 -24.50
CA HIS A 153 -4.21 6.41 -25.31
C HIS A 153 -5.17 6.20 -26.50
N LEU A 154 -6.38 6.75 -26.44
CA LEU A 154 -7.35 6.67 -27.55
C LEU A 154 -7.10 7.73 -28.66
N THR A 155 -6.24 8.73 -28.39
CA THR A 155 -6.03 9.87 -29.30
C THR A 155 -4.66 9.91 -29.99
N LEU A 156 -3.77 8.94 -29.73
CA LEU A 156 -2.52 8.85 -30.46
C LEU A 156 -2.79 8.20 -31.83
N PRO A 157 -2.76 8.98 -32.96
CA PRO A 157 -2.79 8.38 -34.28
C PRO A 157 -1.53 7.56 -34.47
N THR A 158 -1.69 6.29 -34.84
CA THR A 158 -0.60 5.46 -35.34
C THR A 158 0.01 6.15 -36.57
N ILE A 159 1.09 6.89 -36.38
CA ILE A 159 1.91 7.37 -37.50
C ILE A 159 2.60 6.12 -38.04
N ARG A 160 2.12 5.67 -39.21
CA ARG A 160 2.82 4.71 -40.08
C ARG A 160 3.85 5.45 -40.92
#